data_0a48ce3d47daaca7d7ed6ab9ba974645
#
_entry.id   0a48ce3d47daaca7d7ed6ab9ba974645
#
_cell.length_a   1.000
_cell.length_b   1.000
_cell.length_c   1.000
_cell.angle_alpha   90.00
_cell.angle_beta   90.00
_cell.angle_gamma   90.00
#
_symmetry.space_group_name_H-M   'P 1'
#
loop_
_entity.id
_entity.type
_entity.pdbx_description
1 polymer ?
#
loop_
_entity_poly.entity_id
_entity_poly.type
_entity_poly.pdbx_seq_one_letter_code
_entity_poly.pdbx_strand_id
1 'polypeptide(L)'
;MVLFKQYTPANKWIRNHKGLSCSEWREAIKMTANVSAVRSVPGRSQGDNLCRRCHREFETLAHVLGVCSHGELLRNLRHHAARSAIANALRKQGYETYEEVHGLSKDGSHRRIDIIAFKPNCSHGYIIDPTIRFETHENQPKEVDVEKRNLYEGTIDFYRQTS
;
A
#
# COMPACT_ATOMS: atom_id res chain seq x y z
N MET A 1 -4.49 -11.14 -10.66
CA MET A 1 -5.27 -9.87 -10.62
C MET A 1 -6.72 -10.13 -10.20
N VAL A 2 -6.92 -10.66 -9.01
CA VAL A 2 -8.25 -11.08 -8.51
C VAL A 2 -9.01 -9.89 -7.92
N LEU A 3 -8.34 -8.99 -7.19
CA LEU A 3 -8.96 -7.79 -6.63
C LEU A 3 -9.59 -6.88 -7.69
N PHE A 4 -9.01 -6.79 -8.88
CA PHE A 4 -9.58 -6.06 -10.01
C PHE A 4 -10.92 -6.63 -10.49
N LYS A 5 -11.13 -7.93 -10.38
CA LYS A 5 -12.41 -8.56 -10.74
C LYS A 5 -13.46 -8.38 -9.64
N GLN A 6 -13.03 -8.37 -8.38
CA GLN A 6 -13.93 -8.35 -7.23
C GLN A 6 -14.41 -6.93 -6.86
N TYR A 7 -13.63 -5.88 -7.16
CA TYR A 7 -13.97 -4.52 -6.76
C TYR A 7 -14.06 -3.56 -7.95
N THR A 8 -15.19 -3.55 -8.60
CA THR A 8 -15.48 -2.72 -9.79
C THR A 8 -15.20 -1.22 -9.61
N PRO A 9 -15.46 -0.57 -8.44
CA PRO A 9 -15.13 0.85 -8.26
C PRO A 9 -13.64 1.16 -8.42
N ALA A 10 -12.73 0.23 -8.04
CA ALA A 10 -11.28 0.41 -8.21
C ALA A 10 -10.83 0.45 -9.66
N ASN A 11 -11.69 0.03 -10.60
CA ASN A 11 -11.38 -0.05 -12.03
C ASN A 11 -11.90 1.14 -12.85
N LYS A 12 -12.62 2.07 -12.23
CA LYS A 12 -13.20 3.23 -12.94
C LYS A 12 -12.15 4.07 -13.66
N TRP A 13 -10.94 4.17 -13.12
CA TRP A 13 -9.83 4.92 -13.72
C TRP A 13 -9.36 4.34 -15.06
N ILE A 14 -9.58 3.05 -15.34
CA ILE A 14 -9.23 2.43 -16.61
C ILE A 14 -10.06 3.02 -17.76
N ARG A 15 -11.32 3.36 -17.49
CA ARG A 15 -12.25 3.95 -18.47
C ARG A 15 -12.28 5.47 -18.43
N ASN A 16 -11.90 6.05 -17.30
CA ASN A 16 -11.92 7.48 -17.09
C ASN A 16 -10.60 7.91 -16.43
N HIS A 17 -9.68 8.40 -17.27
CA HIS A 17 -8.35 8.83 -16.83
C HIS A 17 -8.34 10.21 -16.13
N LYS A 18 -9.50 10.65 -15.61
CA LYS A 18 -9.66 11.94 -14.94
C LYS A 18 -8.64 12.10 -13.81
N GLY A 19 -7.77 13.10 -13.91
CA GLY A 19 -6.69 13.36 -12.96
C GLY A 19 -5.33 12.76 -13.36
N LEU A 20 -5.25 12.00 -14.46
CA LEU A 20 -3.99 11.49 -15.01
C LEU A 20 -3.74 12.10 -16.39
N SER A 21 -2.49 12.42 -16.69
CA SER A 21 -2.09 12.71 -18.08
C SER A 21 -2.20 11.46 -18.95
N CYS A 22 -2.27 11.61 -20.26
CA CYS A 22 -2.31 10.46 -21.18
C CYS A 22 -1.11 9.52 -21.05
N SER A 23 0.08 10.05 -20.69
CA SER A 23 1.28 9.25 -20.46
C SER A 23 1.18 8.44 -19.17
N GLU A 24 0.76 9.07 -18.06
CA GLU A 24 0.57 8.39 -16.77
C GLU A 24 -0.50 7.30 -16.87
N TRP A 25 -1.60 7.59 -17.55
CA TRP A 25 -2.67 6.62 -17.75
C TRP A 25 -2.20 5.40 -18.57
N ARG A 26 -1.45 5.61 -19.66
CA ARG A 26 -0.87 4.51 -20.43
C ARG A 26 0.08 3.66 -19.60
N GLU A 27 0.95 4.28 -18.80
CA GLU A 27 1.87 3.53 -17.93
C GLU A 27 1.12 2.78 -16.82
N ALA A 28 0.09 3.36 -16.24
CA ALA A 28 -0.75 2.68 -15.25
C ALA A 28 -1.43 1.43 -15.85
N ILE A 29 -1.94 1.51 -17.09
CA ILE A 29 -2.49 0.34 -17.79
C ILE A 29 -1.41 -0.73 -18.03
N LYS A 30 -0.21 -0.34 -18.48
CA LYS A 30 0.90 -1.28 -18.69
C LYS A 30 1.32 -1.96 -17.37
N MET A 31 1.35 -1.21 -16.26
CA MET A 31 1.62 -1.76 -14.93
C MET A 31 0.56 -2.79 -14.53
N THR A 32 -0.71 -2.45 -14.74
CA THR A 32 -1.84 -3.35 -14.45
C THR A 32 -1.80 -4.64 -15.27
N ALA A 33 -1.40 -4.54 -16.53
CA ALA A 33 -1.25 -5.69 -17.42
C ALA A 33 0.10 -6.44 -17.24
N ASN A 34 0.97 -5.98 -16.33
CA ASN A 34 2.33 -6.47 -16.12
C ASN A 34 3.20 -6.46 -17.39
N VAL A 35 3.01 -5.45 -18.24
CA VAL A 35 3.75 -5.27 -19.52
C VAL A 35 4.58 -3.98 -19.56
N SER A 36 4.86 -3.41 -18.38
CA SER A 36 5.75 -2.25 -18.25
C SER A 36 7.17 -2.54 -18.77
N ALA A 37 7.94 -1.49 -19.03
CA ALA A 37 9.26 -1.58 -19.64
C ALA A 37 10.34 -2.07 -18.65
N VAL A 38 10.16 -3.30 -18.15
CA VAL A 38 11.15 -4.02 -17.32
C VAL A 38 11.83 -5.12 -18.12
N ARG A 39 13.09 -5.46 -17.82
CA ARG A 39 13.91 -6.40 -18.58
C ARG A 39 13.36 -7.83 -18.58
N SER A 40 12.67 -8.24 -17.53
CA SER A 40 12.08 -9.58 -17.42
C SER A 40 10.83 -9.81 -18.28
N VAL A 41 10.35 -8.79 -19.00
CA VAL A 41 9.28 -9.01 -20.00
C VAL A 41 9.91 -9.66 -21.24
N PRO A 42 9.38 -10.80 -21.73
CA PRO A 42 9.91 -11.49 -22.92
C PRO A 42 10.07 -10.54 -24.10
N GLY A 43 11.22 -10.66 -24.80
CA GLY A 43 11.56 -9.83 -25.96
C GLY A 43 12.08 -8.43 -25.66
N ARG A 44 12.21 -8.04 -24.38
CA ARG A 44 12.71 -6.72 -23.97
C ARG A 44 14.15 -6.68 -23.48
N SER A 45 14.76 -7.82 -23.19
CA SER A 45 16.18 -7.91 -22.86
C SER A 45 16.96 -8.67 -23.94
N GLN A 46 18.19 -8.25 -24.17
CA GLN A 46 19.15 -8.94 -25.00
C GLN A 46 20.14 -9.75 -24.11
N GLY A 47 19.60 -10.67 -23.29
CA GLY A 47 20.39 -11.61 -22.51
C GLY A 47 20.57 -11.32 -21.03
N ASP A 48 20.55 -10.06 -20.58
CA ASP A 48 20.64 -9.72 -19.15
C ASP A 48 19.29 -9.24 -18.60
N ASN A 49 18.69 -10.06 -17.73
CA ASN A 49 17.41 -9.77 -17.08
C ASN A 49 17.56 -9.16 -15.69
N LEU A 50 18.79 -8.89 -15.22
CA LEU A 50 19.02 -8.29 -13.91
C LEU A 50 18.55 -6.83 -13.86
N CYS A 51 18.13 -6.42 -12.68
CA CYS A 51 17.68 -5.06 -12.43
C CYS A 51 18.76 -4.03 -12.76
N ARG A 52 18.46 -3.08 -13.62
CA ARG A 52 19.36 -1.98 -14.02
C ARG A 52 19.87 -1.12 -12.87
N ARG A 53 19.22 -1.18 -11.71
CA ARG A 53 19.57 -0.36 -10.54
C ARG A 53 20.35 -1.13 -9.49
N CYS A 54 19.84 -2.28 -9.04
CA CYS A 54 20.49 -3.04 -7.97
C CYS A 54 21.42 -4.15 -8.46
N HIS A 55 21.29 -4.61 -9.72
CA HIS A 55 22.06 -5.69 -10.35
C HIS A 55 22.08 -7.02 -9.57
N ARG A 56 21.10 -7.26 -8.67
CA ARG A 56 21.05 -8.44 -7.80
C ARG A 56 19.92 -9.40 -8.15
N GLU A 57 18.79 -8.86 -8.57
CA GLU A 57 17.54 -9.59 -8.81
C GLU A 57 17.04 -9.34 -10.22
N PHE A 58 16.20 -10.23 -10.73
CA PHE A 58 15.56 -10.01 -12.02
C PHE A 58 14.71 -8.74 -12.01
N GLU A 59 14.79 -7.95 -13.09
CA GLU A 59 14.03 -6.73 -13.24
C GLU A 59 12.57 -7.04 -13.60
N THR A 60 11.83 -7.60 -12.65
CA THR A 60 10.38 -7.74 -12.73
C THR A 60 9.69 -6.48 -12.25
N LEU A 61 8.43 -6.28 -12.62
CA LEU A 61 7.64 -5.17 -12.10
C LEU A 61 7.46 -5.27 -10.57
N ALA A 62 7.26 -6.48 -10.06
CA ALA A 62 7.18 -6.76 -8.63
C ALA A 62 8.47 -6.34 -7.89
N HIS A 63 9.64 -6.68 -8.44
CA HIS A 63 10.93 -6.27 -7.88
C HIS A 63 11.08 -4.74 -7.88
N VAL A 64 10.87 -4.10 -9.01
CA VAL A 64 11.08 -2.64 -9.17
C VAL A 64 10.15 -1.84 -8.27
N LEU A 65 8.88 -2.21 -8.19
CA LEU A 65 7.88 -1.49 -7.39
C LEU A 65 7.86 -1.90 -5.91
N GLY A 66 8.26 -3.13 -5.60
CA GLY A 66 8.05 -3.73 -4.28
C GLY A 66 9.29 -3.81 -3.40
N VAL A 67 10.41 -4.31 -3.92
CA VAL A 67 11.54 -4.74 -3.06
C VAL A 67 12.91 -4.20 -3.46
N CYS A 68 13.07 -3.56 -4.61
CA CYS A 68 14.34 -3.01 -5.04
C CYS A 68 14.87 -1.98 -4.01
N SER A 69 16.10 -2.15 -3.53
CA SER A 69 16.73 -1.23 -2.56
C SER A 69 16.76 0.22 -3.03
N HIS A 70 16.98 0.44 -4.33
CA HIS A 70 16.96 1.78 -4.93
C HIS A 70 15.56 2.42 -5.03
N GLY A 71 14.49 1.67 -4.76
CA GLY A 71 13.11 2.16 -4.80
C GLY A 71 12.54 2.52 -3.42
N GLU A 72 13.29 2.41 -2.34
CA GLU A 72 12.78 2.58 -0.98
C GLU A 72 12.15 3.95 -0.74
N LEU A 73 12.83 5.02 -1.11
CA LEU A 73 12.29 6.38 -0.97
C LEU A 73 10.96 6.54 -1.70
N LEU A 74 10.85 6.05 -2.92
CA LEU A 74 9.62 6.14 -3.71
C LEU A 74 8.48 5.30 -3.12
N ARG A 75 8.80 4.14 -2.52
CA ARG A 75 7.81 3.32 -1.80
C ARG A 75 7.28 4.05 -0.57
N ASN A 76 8.18 4.66 0.20
CA ASN A 76 7.81 5.43 1.39
C ASN A 76 6.96 6.64 1.02
N LEU A 77 7.34 7.42 -0.01
CA LEU A 77 6.54 8.55 -0.50
C LEU A 77 5.15 8.10 -0.96
N ARG A 78 5.05 6.98 -1.69
CA ARG A 78 3.76 6.41 -2.14
C ARG A 78 2.90 5.99 -0.94
N HIS A 79 3.50 5.33 0.05
CA HIS A 79 2.82 4.92 1.27
C HIS A 79 2.29 6.13 2.04
N HIS A 80 3.12 7.15 2.28
CA HIS A 80 2.71 8.38 2.96
C HIS A 80 1.60 9.11 2.22
N ALA A 81 1.67 9.20 0.88
CA ALA A 81 0.62 9.81 0.08
C ALA A 81 -0.72 9.06 0.20
N ALA A 82 -0.70 7.73 0.17
CA ALA A 82 -1.91 6.91 0.34
C ALA A 82 -2.48 7.07 1.76
N ARG A 83 -1.65 7.01 2.80
CA ARG A 83 -2.05 7.22 4.19
C ARG A 83 -2.74 8.58 4.36
N SER A 84 -2.08 9.66 3.93
CA SER A 84 -2.65 11.02 4.06
C SER A 84 -3.92 11.20 3.25
N ALA A 85 -4.05 10.58 2.08
CA ALA A 85 -5.29 10.61 1.30
C ALA A 85 -6.44 9.93 2.05
N ILE A 86 -6.20 8.79 2.70
CA ILE A 86 -7.19 8.08 3.53
C ILE A 86 -7.58 8.94 4.74
N ALA A 87 -6.59 9.47 5.49
CA ALA A 87 -6.84 10.32 6.64
C ALA A 87 -7.68 11.55 6.28
N ASN A 88 -7.36 12.22 5.17
CA ASN A 88 -8.13 13.36 4.67
C ASN A 88 -9.55 12.98 4.24
N ALA A 89 -9.74 11.80 3.64
CA ALA A 89 -11.07 11.32 3.27
C ALA A 89 -11.93 11.05 4.53
N LEU A 90 -11.34 10.49 5.58
CA LEU A 90 -12.01 10.26 6.86
C LEU A 90 -12.37 11.58 7.55
N ARG A 91 -11.46 12.56 7.58
CA ARG A 91 -11.75 13.92 8.13
C ARG A 91 -12.95 14.57 7.43
N LYS A 92 -13.02 14.45 6.10
CA LYS A 92 -14.18 14.96 5.32
C LYS A 92 -15.50 14.27 5.68
N GLN A 93 -15.45 13.06 6.24
CA GLN A 93 -16.62 12.32 6.73
C GLN A 93 -16.88 12.54 8.22
N GLY A 94 -16.21 13.50 8.86
CA GLY A 94 -16.40 13.85 10.26
C GLY A 94 -15.67 12.96 11.26
N TYR A 95 -14.63 12.23 10.83
CA TYR A 95 -13.74 11.53 11.76
C TYR A 95 -12.61 12.45 12.21
N GLU A 96 -12.23 12.32 13.47
CA GLU A 96 -10.94 12.78 13.97
C GLU A 96 -9.90 11.72 13.62
N THR A 97 -8.75 12.13 13.06
CA THR A 97 -7.70 11.21 12.63
C THR A 97 -6.33 11.64 13.12
N TYR A 98 -5.59 10.70 13.64
CA TYR A 98 -4.21 10.85 14.09
C TYR A 98 -3.32 9.97 13.22
N GLU A 99 -2.24 10.54 12.69
CA GLU A 99 -1.31 9.83 11.79
C GLU A 99 0.00 9.54 12.51
N GLU A 100 0.64 8.41 12.18
CA GLU A 100 1.95 7.97 12.72
C GLU A 100 1.99 7.90 14.25
N VAL A 101 0.94 7.36 14.86
CA VAL A 101 0.80 7.29 16.30
C VAL A 101 1.71 6.20 16.88
N HIS A 102 2.59 6.59 17.79
CA HIS A 102 3.44 5.65 18.49
C HIS A 102 2.68 4.95 19.62
N GLY A 103 2.98 3.68 19.84
CA GLY A 103 2.42 2.89 20.89
C GLY A 103 3.36 1.79 21.37
N LEU A 104 3.01 1.21 22.51
CA LEU A 104 3.74 0.11 23.12
C LEU A 104 2.88 -1.16 23.08
N SER A 105 3.45 -2.24 22.57
CA SER A 105 2.81 -3.56 22.62
C SER A 105 3.03 -4.22 23.98
N LYS A 106 2.18 -5.20 24.32
CA LYS A 106 2.31 -6.00 25.56
C LYS A 106 3.66 -6.69 25.73
N ASP A 107 4.33 -6.99 24.64
CA ASP A 107 5.67 -7.60 24.61
C ASP A 107 6.81 -6.57 24.79
N GLY A 108 6.48 -5.30 25.05
CA GLY A 108 7.44 -4.20 25.20
C GLY A 108 7.96 -3.63 23.87
N SER A 109 7.52 -4.13 22.74
CA SER A 109 7.96 -3.61 21.44
C SER A 109 7.24 -2.31 21.07
N HIS A 110 7.99 -1.37 20.50
CA HIS A 110 7.43 -0.15 19.96
C HIS A 110 6.75 -0.43 18.62
N ARG A 111 5.58 0.14 18.44
CA ARG A 111 4.81 0.10 17.20
C ARG A 111 4.46 1.53 16.77
N ARG A 112 4.31 1.71 15.47
CA ARG A 112 3.81 2.96 14.90
C ARG A 112 2.62 2.61 14.01
N ILE A 113 1.45 3.13 14.38
CA ILE A 113 0.23 2.97 13.63
C ILE A 113 0.12 4.09 12.60
N ASP A 114 -0.21 3.75 11.39
CA ASP A 114 -0.34 4.73 10.30
C ASP A 114 -1.47 5.72 10.54
N ILE A 115 -2.66 5.25 10.90
CA ILE A 115 -3.83 6.09 11.18
C ILE A 115 -4.62 5.49 12.34
N ILE A 116 -4.98 6.32 13.32
CA ILE A 116 -6.07 6.05 14.27
C ILE A 116 -7.19 7.02 13.94
N ALA A 117 -8.42 6.53 13.82
CA ALA A 117 -9.59 7.33 13.47
C ALA A 117 -10.72 7.11 14.47
N PHE A 118 -11.33 8.20 14.95
CA PHE A 118 -12.51 8.19 15.84
C PHE A 118 -13.63 9.01 15.23
N LYS A 119 -14.85 8.55 15.41
CA LYS A 119 -16.00 9.37 15.13
C LYS A 119 -16.46 10.03 16.43
N PRO A 120 -16.67 11.35 16.47
CA PRO A 120 -17.18 12.03 17.67
C PRO A 120 -18.44 11.34 18.21
N ASN A 121 -18.51 11.17 19.52
CA ASN A 121 -19.60 10.49 20.23
C ASN A 121 -19.74 8.98 19.92
N CYS A 122 -18.70 8.35 19.38
CA CYS A 122 -18.67 6.91 19.14
C CYS A 122 -17.65 6.25 20.10
N SER A 123 -18.05 5.16 20.74
CA SER A 123 -17.16 4.43 21.67
C SER A 123 -16.09 3.56 20.96
N HIS A 124 -16.05 3.61 19.61
CA HIS A 124 -15.18 2.78 18.82
C HIS A 124 -14.20 3.62 18.01
N GLY A 125 -12.92 3.28 18.08
CA GLY A 125 -11.86 3.78 17.20
C GLY A 125 -11.44 2.73 16.18
N TYR A 126 -10.84 3.17 15.10
CA TYR A 126 -10.32 2.35 14.01
C TYR A 126 -8.82 2.50 13.91
N ILE A 127 -8.11 1.37 13.88
CA ILE A 127 -6.71 1.30 13.50
C ILE A 127 -6.66 0.97 12.01
N ILE A 128 -6.02 1.82 11.21
CA ILE A 128 -5.94 1.68 9.75
C ILE A 128 -4.47 1.75 9.35
N ASP A 129 -4.01 0.69 8.71
CA ASP A 129 -2.64 0.57 8.21
C ASP A 129 -2.71 0.18 6.72
N PRO A 130 -2.63 1.18 5.81
CA PRO A 130 -2.71 0.93 4.38
C PRO A 130 -1.47 0.19 3.89
N THR A 131 -1.66 -0.97 3.28
CA THR A 131 -0.58 -1.74 2.68
C THR A 131 -0.61 -1.65 1.17
N ILE A 132 0.53 -1.25 0.57
CA ILE A 132 0.68 -1.18 -0.88
C ILE A 132 1.73 -2.22 -1.28
N ARG A 133 1.25 -3.38 -1.73
CA ARG A 133 2.09 -4.50 -2.20
C ARG A 133 1.75 -4.86 -3.64
N PHE A 134 2.71 -5.44 -4.36
CA PHE A 134 2.44 -6.08 -5.64
C PHE A 134 1.66 -7.38 -5.37
N GLU A 135 0.54 -7.57 -6.08
CA GLU A 135 -0.30 -8.75 -5.90
C GLU A 135 0.37 -9.97 -6.55
N THR A 136 0.70 -10.97 -5.74
CA THR A 136 1.38 -12.19 -6.18
C THR A 136 0.44 -13.39 -6.27
N HIS A 137 -0.61 -13.45 -5.42
CA HIS A 137 -1.59 -14.52 -5.39
C HIS A 137 -2.92 -14.06 -4.76
N GLU A 138 -3.96 -14.86 -4.96
CA GLU A 138 -5.35 -14.51 -4.61
C GLU A 138 -5.58 -14.29 -3.12
N ASN A 139 -4.91 -15.05 -2.26
CA ASN A 139 -5.11 -14.98 -0.81
C ASN A 139 -4.28 -13.89 -0.12
N GLN A 140 -3.33 -13.28 -0.82
CA GLN A 140 -2.43 -12.28 -0.25
C GLN A 140 -3.14 -11.15 0.52
N PRO A 141 -4.28 -10.58 0.09
CA PRO A 141 -4.97 -9.55 0.86
C PRO A 141 -5.45 -10.02 2.22
N LYS A 142 -5.93 -11.27 2.32
CA LYS A 142 -6.37 -11.86 3.59
C LYS A 142 -5.19 -12.14 4.52
N GLU A 143 -4.10 -12.65 3.98
CA GLU A 143 -2.87 -12.92 4.72
C GLU A 143 -2.28 -11.65 5.31
N VAL A 144 -2.27 -10.56 4.53
CA VAL A 144 -1.83 -9.24 4.98
C VAL A 144 -2.75 -8.68 6.06
N ASP A 145 -4.08 -8.85 5.95
CA ASP A 145 -5.03 -8.41 6.98
C ASP A 145 -4.78 -9.16 8.30
N VAL A 146 -4.58 -10.47 8.25
CA VAL A 146 -4.25 -11.28 9.43
C VAL A 146 -2.90 -10.87 10.02
N GLU A 147 -1.87 -10.67 9.19
CA GLU A 147 -0.55 -10.18 9.63
C GLU A 147 -0.68 -8.87 10.41
N LYS A 148 -1.44 -7.91 9.88
CA LYS A 148 -1.64 -6.60 10.50
C LYS A 148 -2.46 -6.67 11.79
N ARG A 149 -3.52 -7.48 11.82
CA ARG A 149 -4.30 -7.69 13.05
C ARG A 149 -3.43 -8.26 14.16
N ASN A 150 -2.68 -9.30 13.90
CA ASN A 150 -1.77 -9.90 14.87
C ASN A 150 -0.69 -8.91 15.35
N LEU A 151 -0.18 -8.06 14.42
CA LEU A 151 0.82 -7.05 14.75
C LEU A 151 0.31 -6.02 15.75
N TYR A 152 -0.95 -5.59 15.61
CA TYR A 152 -1.52 -4.50 16.40
C TYR A 152 -2.38 -4.96 17.58
N GLU A 153 -2.75 -6.23 17.67
CA GLU A 153 -3.56 -6.76 18.77
C GLU A 153 -2.95 -6.44 20.15
N GLY A 154 -1.63 -6.61 20.26
CA GLY A 154 -0.91 -6.32 21.50
C GLY A 154 -0.86 -4.83 21.89
N THR A 155 -1.19 -3.91 21.02
CA THR A 155 -1.17 -2.46 21.25
C THR A 155 -2.53 -1.88 21.61
N ILE A 156 -3.61 -2.63 21.46
CA ILE A 156 -4.98 -2.12 21.66
C ILE A 156 -5.18 -1.55 23.06
N ASP A 157 -4.69 -2.23 24.10
CA ASP A 157 -4.86 -1.79 25.49
C ASP A 157 -4.10 -0.48 25.76
N PHE A 158 -2.93 -0.30 25.16
CA PHE A 158 -2.16 0.94 25.25
C PHE A 158 -2.98 2.13 24.73
N TYR A 159 -3.59 2.00 23.56
CA TYR A 159 -4.37 3.10 22.95
C TYR A 159 -5.69 3.35 23.69
N ARG A 160 -6.28 2.33 24.33
CA ARG A 160 -7.49 2.51 25.15
C ARG A 160 -7.24 3.30 26.43
N GLN A 161 -6.02 3.24 26.96
CA GLN A 161 -5.63 3.95 28.20
C GLN A 161 -5.21 5.40 27.93
N THR A 162 -4.80 5.71 26.70
CA THR A 162 -4.30 7.04 26.32
C THR A 162 -5.33 7.87 25.56
N SER A 163 -6.54 7.35 25.34
CA SER A 163 -7.71 8.04 24.76
C SER A 163 -8.65 8.55 25.86
#